data_38822ccefd65d5f57f6094db98a66e58
#
_entry.id   38822ccefd65d5f57f6094db98a66e58
#
_cell.length_a   1.000
_cell.length_b   1.000
_cell.length_c   1.000
_cell.angle_alpha   90.00
_cell.angle_beta   90.00
_cell.angle_gamma   90.00
#
_symmetry.space_group_name_H-M   'P 1'
#
loop_
_entity.id
_entity.type
_entity.pdbx_description
1 polymer ?
#
loop_
_entity_poly.entity_id
_entity_poly.type
_entity_poly.pdbx_seq_one_letter_code
_entity_poly.pdbx_strand_id
1 'polypeptide(L)'
;MLGPLLKKVIPSLAAERYDFKHDGLIHMLEGRRGRGKSYSMTCLTKWCAENRMPVITNTRSIDFYKLAILLAKEGSFKTVLEALVWFKQNIKFVKQWDDVLVAHDCVIILDEVSRLFDARARKKEDVVPGVVFEFFQQSRKVRVTSWLGTQSMEWVDRRIVQLVDLLWLARKEIDKNTGLPSH
;
A
#
# COMPACT_ATOMS: atom_id res chain seq x y z
N MET A 1 13.96 4.41 -11.96
CA MET A 1 13.04 5.07 -12.90
C MET A 1 11.56 4.68 -12.68
N LEU A 2 11.06 4.76 -11.44
CA LEU A 2 9.61 4.70 -11.17
C LEU A 2 8.94 6.08 -11.30
N GLY A 3 9.75 7.15 -11.37
CA GLY A 3 9.24 8.50 -11.58
C GLY A 3 8.24 8.64 -12.74
N PRO A 4 8.46 8.01 -13.91
CA PRO A 4 7.50 8.05 -14.99
C PRO A 4 6.26 7.19 -14.75
N LEU A 5 6.37 6.06 -14.03
CA LEU A 5 5.24 5.17 -13.77
C LEU A 5 4.35 5.68 -12.65
N LEU A 6 4.93 6.19 -11.56
CA LEU A 6 4.19 6.93 -10.53
C LEU A 6 3.57 8.20 -11.10
N LYS A 7 4.27 8.93 -11.97
CA LYS A 7 3.72 10.09 -12.71
C LYS A 7 2.57 9.70 -13.64
N LYS A 8 2.57 8.48 -14.22
CA LYS A 8 1.43 7.95 -15.01
C LYS A 8 0.27 7.45 -14.16
N VAL A 9 0.57 6.82 -13.01
CA VAL A 9 -0.46 6.29 -12.08
C VAL A 9 -1.02 7.42 -11.20
N ILE A 10 -0.24 8.49 -10.99
CA ILE A 10 -0.60 9.63 -10.13
C ILE A 10 -0.25 10.95 -10.86
N PRO A 11 -1.00 11.31 -11.93
CA PRO A 11 -0.67 12.49 -12.77
C PRO A 11 -0.70 13.84 -12.03
N SER A 12 -1.38 13.91 -10.87
CA SER A 12 -1.58 15.15 -10.10
C SER A 12 -0.57 15.36 -8.97
N LEU A 13 0.25 14.37 -8.66
CA LEU A 13 1.35 14.57 -7.74
C LEU A 13 2.56 15.06 -8.52
N ALA A 14 2.75 16.37 -8.55
CA ALA A 14 4.07 16.92 -8.73
C ALA A 14 4.94 16.27 -7.64
N ALA A 15 5.67 15.20 -8.01
CA ALA A 15 6.45 14.34 -7.13
C ALA A 15 7.54 15.09 -6.34
N GLU A 16 7.68 16.39 -6.57
CA GLU A 16 8.66 17.29 -5.96
C GLU A 16 8.21 17.88 -4.62
N ARG A 17 6.95 17.70 -4.20
CA ARG A 17 6.43 18.30 -2.96
C ARG A 17 5.91 17.31 -1.92
N TYR A 18 5.84 16.02 -2.22
CA TYR A 18 5.29 15.03 -1.29
C TYR A 18 6.41 14.16 -0.72
N ASP A 19 6.80 14.43 0.50
CA ASP A 19 7.67 13.53 1.25
C ASP A 19 6.82 12.40 1.87
N PHE A 20 6.52 11.37 1.05
CA PHE A 20 5.78 10.18 1.51
C PHE A 20 6.41 9.48 2.73
N LYS A 21 7.63 9.84 3.10
CA LYS A 21 8.36 9.19 4.18
C LYS A 21 7.82 9.53 5.57
N HIS A 22 7.19 10.70 5.72
CA HIS A 22 6.96 11.25 7.06
C HIS A 22 5.57 11.84 7.29
N ASP A 23 4.70 11.86 6.28
CA ASP A 23 3.44 12.57 6.38
C ASP A 23 2.42 11.88 7.28
N GLY A 24 2.58 10.58 7.54
CA GLY A 24 1.66 9.79 8.36
C GLY A 24 0.24 9.78 7.81
N LEU A 25 0.10 9.95 6.47
CA LEU A 25 -1.18 10.02 5.79
C LEU A 25 -1.79 8.64 5.58
N ILE A 26 -3.11 8.62 5.55
CA ILE A 26 -3.89 7.44 5.20
C ILE A 26 -4.41 7.60 3.78
N HIS A 27 -3.87 6.79 2.88
CA HIS A 27 -4.29 6.71 1.49
C HIS A 27 -5.24 5.54 1.29
N MET A 28 -6.33 5.74 0.58
CA MET A 28 -7.20 4.65 0.14
C MET A 28 -7.15 4.51 -1.37
N LEU A 29 -6.88 3.29 -1.84
CA LEU A 29 -6.87 2.93 -3.25
C LEU A 29 -8.12 2.11 -3.56
N GLU A 30 -9.10 2.76 -4.16
CA GLU A 30 -10.35 2.11 -4.57
C GLU A 30 -10.30 1.65 -6.02
N GLY A 31 -10.88 0.50 -6.30
CA GLY A 31 -11.06 0.03 -7.67
C GLY A 31 -11.59 -1.40 -7.73
N ARG A 32 -12.44 -1.67 -8.70
CA ARG A 32 -12.99 -3.00 -8.94
C ARG A 32 -11.88 -4.02 -9.21
N ARG A 33 -12.22 -5.30 -9.09
CA ARG A 33 -11.30 -6.40 -9.42
C ARG A 33 -10.72 -6.23 -10.83
N GLY A 34 -9.42 -6.50 -11.00
CA GLY A 34 -8.75 -6.39 -12.30
C GLY A 34 -8.40 -4.96 -12.74
N ARG A 35 -8.57 -3.95 -11.90
CA ARG A 35 -8.23 -2.54 -12.20
C ARG A 35 -6.82 -2.12 -11.80
N GLY A 36 -5.95 -3.07 -11.43
CA GLY A 36 -4.54 -2.80 -11.17
C GLY A 36 -4.18 -2.48 -9.73
N LYS A 37 -5.10 -2.58 -8.74
CA LYS A 37 -4.80 -2.31 -7.33
C LYS A 37 -3.57 -3.07 -6.81
N SER A 38 -3.58 -4.40 -6.94
CA SER A 38 -2.46 -5.23 -6.46
C SER A 38 -1.14 -4.92 -7.19
N TYR A 39 -1.21 -4.52 -8.47
CA TYR A 39 -0.06 -3.99 -9.18
C TYR A 39 0.45 -2.68 -8.57
N SER A 40 -0.45 -1.73 -8.27
CA SER A 40 -0.08 -0.49 -7.60
C SER A 40 0.55 -0.74 -6.23
N MET A 41 0.02 -1.70 -5.45
CA MET A 41 0.61 -2.11 -4.16
C MET A 41 2.01 -2.70 -4.32
N THR A 42 2.25 -3.47 -5.39
CA THR A 42 3.59 -3.98 -5.72
C THR A 42 4.54 -2.83 -6.08
N CYS A 43 4.08 -1.86 -6.88
CA CYS A 43 4.86 -0.66 -7.21
C CYS A 43 5.20 0.17 -5.97
N LEU A 44 4.26 0.32 -5.03
CA LEU A 44 4.50 0.98 -3.75
C LEU A 44 5.54 0.23 -2.90
N THR A 45 5.43 -1.10 -2.83
CA THR A 45 6.42 -1.93 -2.12
C THR A 45 7.81 -1.79 -2.74
N LYS A 46 7.90 -1.77 -4.09
CA LYS A 46 9.15 -1.52 -4.81
C LYS A 46 9.72 -0.15 -4.44
N TRP A 47 8.90 0.89 -4.50
CA TRP A 47 9.31 2.25 -4.12
C TRP A 47 9.80 2.34 -2.67
N CYS A 48 9.11 1.67 -1.72
CA CYS A 48 9.57 1.59 -0.33
C CYS A 48 10.96 0.94 -0.24
N ALA A 49 11.20 -0.14 -0.99
CA ALA A 49 12.50 -0.82 -1.00
C ALA A 49 13.62 0.07 -1.58
N GLU A 50 13.34 0.81 -2.66
CA GLU A 50 14.27 1.79 -3.25
C GLU A 50 14.66 2.88 -2.25
N ASN A 51 13.71 3.31 -1.43
CA ASN A 51 13.89 4.35 -0.42
C ASN A 51 14.26 3.80 0.97
N ARG A 52 14.54 2.49 1.08
CA ARG A 52 14.92 1.81 2.33
C ARG A 52 13.89 1.98 3.46
N MET A 53 12.61 2.05 3.11
CA MET A 53 11.51 2.20 4.06
C MET A 53 10.96 0.84 4.47
N PRO A 54 10.90 0.52 5.77
CA PRO A 54 10.26 -0.70 6.24
C PRO A 54 8.78 -0.77 5.84
N VAL A 55 8.29 -1.99 5.56
CA VAL A 55 6.92 -2.21 5.08
C VAL A 55 6.23 -3.27 5.95
N ILE A 56 5.00 -2.97 6.33
CA ILE A 56 4.07 -3.94 6.93
C ILE A 56 2.95 -4.18 5.92
N THR A 57 2.72 -5.45 5.53
CA THR A 57 1.76 -5.76 4.47
C THR A 57 1.03 -7.07 4.69
N ASN A 58 -0.18 -7.18 4.15
CA ASN A 58 -0.90 -8.45 4.01
C ASN A 58 -0.84 -9.01 2.58
N THR A 59 -0.18 -8.30 1.66
CA THR A 59 -0.13 -8.64 0.23
C THR A 59 0.86 -9.77 -0.02
N ARG A 60 0.37 -11.00 -0.09
CA ARG A 60 1.19 -12.20 -0.34
C ARG A 60 1.46 -12.48 -1.82
N SER A 61 0.82 -11.75 -2.73
CA SER A 61 0.95 -11.94 -4.19
C SER A 61 2.23 -11.33 -4.77
N ILE A 62 3.03 -10.64 -3.96
CA ILE A 62 4.29 -10.02 -4.40
C ILE A 62 5.35 -11.11 -4.55
N ASP A 63 5.87 -11.26 -5.77
CA ASP A 63 7.03 -12.11 -6.04
C ASP A 63 8.32 -11.36 -5.67
N PHE A 64 8.76 -11.52 -4.43
CA PHE A 64 9.94 -10.83 -3.89
C PHE A 64 11.23 -11.23 -4.59
N TYR A 65 11.31 -12.43 -5.17
CA TYR A 65 12.49 -12.83 -5.91
C TYR A 65 12.61 -12.04 -7.22
N LYS A 66 11.52 -11.97 -7.99
CA LYS A 66 11.49 -11.14 -9.21
C LYS A 66 11.70 -9.66 -8.90
N LEU A 67 11.13 -9.18 -7.80
CA LEU A 67 11.33 -7.81 -7.36
C LEU A 67 12.79 -7.53 -6.99
N ALA A 68 13.48 -8.47 -6.32
CA ALA A 68 14.90 -8.36 -6.00
C ALA A 68 15.78 -8.29 -7.26
N ILE A 69 15.49 -9.13 -8.26
CA ILE A 69 16.18 -9.10 -9.56
C ILE A 69 16.01 -7.72 -10.22
N LEU A 70 14.79 -7.21 -10.23
CA LEU A 70 14.48 -5.91 -10.84
C LEU A 70 15.24 -4.77 -10.13
N LEU A 71 15.20 -4.73 -8.81
CA LEU A 71 15.86 -3.71 -7.99
C LEU A 71 17.40 -3.75 -8.13
N ALA A 72 17.98 -4.95 -8.22
CA ALA A 72 19.41 -5.10 -8.48
C ALA A 72 19.78 -4.63 -9.91
N LYS A 73 18.96 -4.99 -10.92
CA LYS A 73 19.15 -4.54 -12.30
C LYS A 73 19.05 -3.03 -12.46
N GLU A 74 18.17 -2.39 -11.70
CA GLU A 74 17.99 -0.93 -11.69
C GLU A 74 19.02 -0.18 -10.83
N GLY A 75 19.92 -0.91 -10.15
CA GLY A 75 20.98 -0.32 -9.34
C GLY A 75 20.55 0.15 -7.94
N SER A 76 19.30 -0.13 -7.54
CA SER A 76 18.79 0.20 -6.19
C SER A 76 19.44 -0.66 -5.11
N PHE A 77 19.88 -1.86 -5.46
CA PHE A 77 20.70 -2.76 -4.65
C PHE A 77 21.89 -3.24 -5.46
N LYS A 78 23.02 -3.50 -4.80
CA LYS A 78 24.24 -3.98 -5.49
C LYS A 78 24.06 -5.39 -6.03
N THR A 79 23.31 -6.22 -5.32
CA THR A 79 23.06 -7.62 -5.68
C THR A 79 21.64 -8.04 -5.35
N VAL A 80 21.16 -9.11 -6.01
CA VAL A 80 19.88 -9.75 -5.70
C VAL A 80 19.84 -10.24 -4.25
N LEU A 81 20.96 -10.77 -3.76
CA LEU A 81 21.06 -11.27 -2.39
C LEU A 81 20.89 -10.13 -1.38
N GLU A 82 21.51 -8.99 -1.62
CA GLU A 82 21.33 -7.79 -0.76
C GLU A 82 19.86 -7.38 -0.70
N ALA A 83 19.16 -7.36 -1.82
CA ALA A 83 17.73 -7.04 -1.87
C ALA A 83 16.88 -8.06 -1.08
N LEU A 84 17.17 -9.36 -1.23
CA LEU A 84 16.45 -10.42 -0.50
C LEU A 84 16.70 -10.35 1.01
N VAL A 85 17.93 -10.08 1.44
CA VAL A 85 18.25 -9.86 2.86
C VAL A 85 17.50 -8.66 3.40
N TRP A 86 17.48 -7.56 2.64
CA TRP A 86 16.71 -6.37 3.02
C TRP A 86 15.23 -6.66 3.17
N PHE A 87 14.60 -7.38 2.22
CA PHE A 87 13.20 -7.78 2.32
C PHE A 87 12.92 -8.60 3.57
N LYS A 88 13.77 -9.58 3.87
CA LYS A 88 13.63 -10.41 5.06
C LYS A 88 13.64 -9.60 6.36
N GLN A 89 14.43 -8.53 6.40
CA GLN A 89 14.61 -7.69 7.59
C GLN A 89 13.56 -6.59 7.71
N ASN A 90 13.08 -6.07 6.59
CA ASN A 90 12.30 -4.83 6.54
C ASN A 90 10.86 -5.00 6.04
N ILE A 91 10.46 -6.21 5.60
CA ILE A 91 9.08 -6.49 5.23
C ILE A 91 8.47 -7.46 6.22
N LYS A 92 7.45 -7.00 6.94
CA LYS A 92 6.69 -7.80 7.90
C LYS A 92 5.29 -8.09 7.35
N PHE A 93 4.89 -9.35 7.39
CA PHE A 93 3.54 -9.74 7.01
C PHE A 93 2.59 -9.66 8.20
N VAL A 94 1.48 -8.96 8.00
CA VAL A 94 0.38 -8.90 8.96
C VAL A 94 -0.25 -10.27 9.11
N LYS A 95 -0.30 -10.78 10.35
CA LYS A 95 -1.01 -12.00 10.74
C LYS A 95 -2.19 -11.67 11.64
N GLN A 96 -2.04 -10.65 12.47
CA GLN A 96 -3.02 -10.18 13.43
C GLN A 96 -2.89 -8.66 13.63
N TRP A 97 -3.86 -8.02 14.28
CA TRP A 97 -3.87 -6.57 14.49
C TRP A 97 -2.66 -6.08 15.29
N ASP A 98 -2.16 -6.87 16.22
CA ASP A 98 -0.98 -6.50 17.02
C ASP A 98 0.25 -6.20 16.14
N ASP A 99 0.35 -6.86 14.97
CA ASP A 99 1.42 -6.57 14.01
C ASP A 99 1.34 -5.16 13.45
N VAL A 100 0.14 -4.59 13.38
CA VAL A 100 -0.12 -3.20 12.93
C VAL A 100 0.09 -2.23 14.07
N LEU A 101 -0.38 -2.56 15.28
CA LEU A 101 -0.35 -1.67 16.44
C LEU A 101 1.06 -1.33 16.93
N VAL A 102 2.04 -2.18 16.66
CA VAL A 102 3.45 -1.93 17.00
C VAL A 102 4.23 -1.21 15.89
N ALA A 103 3.54 -0.80 14.81
CA ALA A 103 4.17 -0.15 13.67
C ALA A 103 4.65 1.27 14.02
N HIS A 104 5.86 1.59 13.62
CA HIS A 104 6.42 2.93 13.68
C HIS A 104 7.46 3.13 12.57
N ASP A 105 7.66 4.35 12.10
CA ASP A 105 8.65 4.68 11.07
C ASP A 105 8.59 3.78 9.83
N CYS A 106 7.40 3.44 9.37
CA CYS A 106 7.21 2.48 8.28
C CYS A 106 6.02 2.83 7.39
N VAL A 107 5.87 2.07 6.31
CA VAL A 107 4.69 2.12 5.44
C VAL A 107 3.85 0.87 5.65
N ILE A 108 2.56 1.07 5.89
CA ILE A 108 1.57 -0.01 5.94
C ILE A 108 0.92 -0.11 4.56
N ILE A 109 0.94 -1.30 3.95
CA ILE A 109 0.31 -1.59 2.67
C ILE A 109 -0.65 -2.76 2.86
N LEU A 110 -1.96 -2.49 2.93
CA LEU A 110 -2.99 -3.50 3.12
C LEU A 110 -3.89 -3.57 1.90
N ASP A 111 -3.94 -4.72 1.25
CA ASP A 111 -4.90 -5.01 0.18
C ASP A 111 -6.18 -5.65 0.73
N GLU A 112 -7.29 -5.46 0.01
CA GLU A 112 -8.61 -5.98 0.36
C GLU A 112 -9.03 -5.63 1.81
N VAL A 113 -8.82 -4.37 2.21
CA VAL A 113 -9.10 -3.93 3.60
C VAL A 113 -10.57 -4.06 4.00
N SER A 114 -11.49 -4.17 3.06
CA SER A 114 -12.89 -4.51 3.33
C SER A 114 -13.07 -5.87 4.02
N ARG A 115 -12.09 -6.77 3.94
CA ARG A 115 -12.10 -8.02 4.70
C ARG A 115 -11.61 -7.85 6.14
N LEU A 116 -10.79 -6.84 6.37
CA LEU A 116 -10.23 -6.51 7.68
C LEU A 116 -11.13 -5.54 8.44
N PHE A 117 -11.75 -4.62 7.72
CA PHE A 117 -12.64 -3.56 8.24
C PHE A 117 -14.03 -3.67 7.61
N ASP A 118 -14.68 -4.85 7.70
CA ASP A 118 -16.00 -5.05 7.08
C ASP A 118 -17.05 -4.18 7.76
N ALA A 119 -17.65 -3.27 6.99
CA ALA A 119 -18.74 -2.42 7.44
C ALA A 119 -20.00 -3.22 7.88
N ARG A 120 -20.10 -4.49 7.45
CA ARG A 120 -21.23 -5.38 7.71
C ARG A 120 -20.96 -6.40 8.81
N ALA A 121 -19.77 -6.33 9.44
CA ALA A 121 -19.40 -7.26 10.51
C ALA A 121 -20.47 -7.26 11.63
N ARG A 122 -21.15 -8.39 11.80
CA ARG A 122 -22.21 -8.57 12.80
C ARG A 122 -21.74 -9.35 14.01
N LYS A 123 -20.68 -10.14 13.87
CA LYS A 123 -20.13 -10.94 14.97
C LYS A 123 -19.10 -10.12 15.75
N LYS A 124 -19.08 -10.27 17.06
CA LYS A 124 -18.10 -9.60 17.93
C LYS A 124 -16.65 -9.88 17.54
N GLU A 125 -16.37 -11.06 17.01
CA GLU A 125 -15.04 -11.50 16.58
C GLU A 125 -14.58 -10.80 15.29
N ASP A 126 -15.53 -10.37 14.45
CA ASP A 126 -15.25 -9.67 13.18
C ASP A 126 -15.15 -8.15 13.36
N VAL A 127 -15.48 -7.64 14.56
CA VAL A 127 -15.44 -6.20 14.84
C VAL A 127 -14.00 -5.77 15.09
N VAL A 128 -13.55 -4.79 14.32
CA VAL A 128 -12.22 -4.21 14.49
C VAL A 128 -12.09 -3.61 15.89
N PRO A 129 -11.08 -3.99 16.67
CA PRO A 129 -10.85 -3.41 18.00
C PRO A 129 -10.71 -1.90 17.95
N GLY A 130 -11.28 -1.17 18.93
CA GLY A 130 -11.22 0.29 19.01
C GLY A 130 -9.80 0.84 18.96
N VAL A 131 -8.85 0.13 19.57
CA VAL A 131 -7.43 0.47 19.58
C VAL A 131 -6.81 0.58 18.16
N VAL A 132 -7.34 -0.17 17.18
CA VAL A 132 -6.87 -0.08 15.78
C VAL A 132 -7.25 1.27 15.17
N PHE A 133 -8.45 1.76 15.47
CA PHE A 133 -8.86 3.11 15.02
C PHE A 133 -8.03 4.19 15.68
N GLU A 134 -7.77 4.06 16.97
CA GLU A 134 -6.91 4.99 17.72
C GLU A 134 -5.49 5.01 17.13
N PHE A 135 -4.95 3.85 16.75
CA PHE A 135 -3.66 3.76 16.07
C PHE A 135 -3.67 4.55 14.76
N PHE A 136 -4.66 4.35 13.88
CA PHE A 136 -4.73 5.09 12.63
C PHE A 136 -4.94 6.59 12.84
N GLN A 137 -5.71 7.01 13.84
CA GLN A 137 -5.84 8.43 14.22
C GLN A 137 -4.50 9.05 14.66
N GLN A 138 -3.61 8.24 15.19
CA GLN A 138 -2.30 8.69 15.69
C GLN A 138 -1.15 8.36 14.72
N SER A 139 -1.43 7.86 13.52
CA SER A 139 -0.42 7.42 12.55
C SER A 139 0.67 8.46 12.27
N ARG A 140 0.32 9.74 12.25
CA ARG A 140 1.28 10.85 12.10
C ARG A 140 2.28 10.93 13.24
N LYS A 141 1.86 10.66 14.51
CA LYS A 141 2.74 10.71 15.67
C LYS A 141 3.78 9.59 15.67
N VAL A 142 3.40 8.43 15.12
CA VAL A 142 4.28 7.26 14.99
C VAL A 142 4.95 7.17 13.62
N ARG A 143 4.77 8.19 12.77
CA ARG A 143 5.36 8.30 11.43
C ARG A 143 5.06 7.10 10.55
N VAL A 144 3.79 6.73 10.50
CA VAL A 144 3.27 5.61 9.72
C VAL A 144 2.38 6.13 8.61
N THR A 145 2.80 5.93 7.36
CA THR A 145 1.95 6.19 6.18
C THR A 145 1.24 4.90 5.79
N SER A 146 -0.06 4.97 5.54
CA SER A 146 -0.87 3.79 5.26
C SER A 146 -1.49 3.83 3.86
N TRP A 147 -1.39 2.71 3.14
CA TRP A 147 -2.04 2.48 1.85
C TRP A 147 -3.02 1.33 1.97
N LEU A 148 -4.30 1.66 1.86
CA LEU A 148 -5.42 0.77 2.09
C LEU A 148 -6.15 0.48 0.76
N GLY A 149 -6.05 -0.75 0.25
CA GLY A 149 -6.70 -1.17 -0.99
C GLY A 149 -8.08 -1.75 -0.74
N THR A 150 -9.09 -1.27 -1.48
CA THR A 150 -10.45 -1.82 -1.42
C THR A 150 -11.09 -1.88 -2.81
N GLN A 151 -12.10 -2.73 -2.97
CA GLN A 151 -12.92 -2.74 -4.19
C GLN A 151 -14.00 -1.66 -4.16
N SER A 152 -14.54 -1.36 -2.97
CA SER A 152 -15.47 -0.26 -2.72
C SER A 152 -15.31 0.25 -1.30
N MET A 153 -15.33 1.57 -1.14
CA MET A 153 -15.31 2.23 0.17
C MET A 153 -16.57 1.89 1.00
N GLU A 154 -17.70 1.63 0.35
CA GLU A 154 -18.95 1.25 1.03
C GLU A 154 -18.83 -0.05 1.84
N TRP A 155 -17.84 -0.89 1.53
CA TRP A 155 -17.59 -2.16 2.22
C TRP A 155 -16.61 -2.02 3.39
N VAL A 156 -16.02 -0.84 3.55
CA VAL A 156 -15.06 -0.54 4.62
C VAL A 156 -15.79 0.17 5.76
N ASP A 157 -15.46 -0.17 7.00
CA ASP A 157 -16.01 0.50 8.19
C ASP A 157 -15.87 2.02 8.04
N ARG A 158 -17.01 2.73 8.24
CA ARG A 158 -17.09 4.17 8.06
C ARG A 158 -16.08 4.94 8.90
N ARG A 159 -15.71 4.43 10.07
CA ARG A 159 -14.70 5.04 10.94
C ARG A 159 -13.33 5.09 10.27
N ILE A 160 -12.93 4.03 9.54
CA ILE A 160 -11.69 4.03 8.76
C ILE A 160 -11.81 4.97 7.56
N VAL A 161 -12.94 4.94 6.85
CA VAL A 161 -13.17 5.84 5.70
C VAL A 161 -13.05 7.31 6.10
N GLN A 162 -13.52 7.68 7.30
CA GLN A 162 -13.41 9.04 7.83
C GLN A 162 -11.98 9.49 8.15
N LEU A 163 -11.04 8.55 8.31
CA LEU A 163 -9.63 8.84 8.57
C LEU A 163 -8.80 8.97 7.29
N VAL A 164 -9.39 8.68 6.13
CA VAL A 164 -8.67 8.72 4.85
C VAL A 164 -8.37 10.16 4.45
N ASP A 165 -7.09 10.48 4.32
CA ASP A 165 -6.62 11.78 3.86
C ASP A 165 -6.71 11.91 2.32
N LEU A 166 -6.40 10.83 1.59
CA LEU A 166 -6.34 10.84 0.13
C LEU A 166 -6.99 9.60 -0.47
N LEU A 167 -7.91 9.82 -1.42
CA LEU A 167 -8.57 8.75 -2.18
C LEU A 167 -7.99 8.65 -3.59
N TRP A 168 -7.56 7.45 -3.96
CA TRP A 168 -7.04 7.10 -5.27
C TRP A 168 -7.98 6.14 -5.98
N LEU A 169 -8.31 6.43 -7.24
CA LEU A 169 -9.15 5.56 -8.05
C LEU A 169 -8.30 4.77 -9.04
N ALA A 170 -8.22 3.45 -8.84
CA ALA A 170 -7.58 2.56 -9.79
C ALA A 170 -8.46 2.41 -11.04
N ARG A 171 -8.02 2.98 -12.15
CA ARG A 171 -8.70 2.88 -13.46
C ARG A 171 -7.79 2.19 -14.44
N LYS A 172 -8.36 1.31 -15.26
CA LYS A 172 -7.67 0.71 -16.38
C LYS A 172 -7.83 1.66 -17.56
N GLU A 173 -6.73 2.20 -18.07
CA GLU A 173 -6.76 2.88 -19.35
C GLU A 173 -6.95 1.84 -20.45
N ILE A 174 -7.91 2.09 -21.31
CA ILE A 174 -8.15 1.30 -22.52
C ILE A 174 -7.67 2.16 -23.68
N ASP A 175 -6.73 1.64 -24.45
CA ASP A 175 -6.33 2.27 -25.70
C ASP A 175 -7.56 2.34 -26.62
N LYS A 176 -7.93 3.56 -26.99
CA LYS A 176 -9.14 3.82 -27.79
C LYS A 176 -9.05 3.20 -29.20
N ASN A 177 -7.84 2.93 -29.69
CA ASN A 177 -7.62 2.39 -31.03
C ASN A 177 -7.66 0.87 -31.04
N THR A 178 -7.16 0.23 -29.98
CA THR A 178 -7.05 -1.23 -29.93
C THR A 178 -8.12 -1.87 -29.05
N GLY A 179 -8.82 -1.10 -28.22
CA GLY A 179 -9.75 -1.62 -27.22
C GLY A 179 -9.07 -2.45 -26.12
N LEU A 180 -7.74 -2.56 -26.15
CA LEU A 180 -6.94 -3.32 -25.20
C LEU A 180 -6.43 -2.40 -24.07
N PRO A 181 -6.10 -2.98 -22.90
CA PRO A 181 -5.48 -2.20 -21.84
C PRO A 181 -4.14 -1.65 -22.31
N SER A 182 -3.96 -0.35 -22.15
CA SER A 182 -2.63 0.26 -22.30
C SER A 182 -1.71 -0.24 -21.17
N HIS A 183 -0.58 -0.78 -21.54
CA HIS A 183 0.44 -1.27 -20.62
C HIS A 183 1.40 -0.15 -20.21
#